data_c404e8b03f236e93df3ef9051bbe24c8
#
_entry.id   c404e8b03f236e93df3ef9051bbe24c8
#
_cell.length_a   1.000
_cell.length_b   1.000
_cell.length_c   1.000
_cell.angle_alpha   90.00
_cell.angle_beta   90.00
_cell.angle_gamma   90.00
#
_symmetry.space_group_name_H-M   'P 1'
#
loop_
_entity.id
_entity.type
_entity.pdbx_description
1 polymer ?
#
loop_
_entity_poly.entity_id
_entity_poly.type
_entity_poly.pdbx_seq_one_letter_code
_entity_poly.pdbx_strand_id
1 'polypeptide(L)'
;MNRILFLLGLMLSGLFVSCSPDAPRYTIGVSQCSDDTWRHKMNDEIQREALFYGGVKVETRTAHDDSRRQIEDIRYFIRQKVDLLIVAANEGMALTPVVEEAFDKGIPVIMVDRRILSDKYTAYIGADNYELGKAVGNYIAHRLKGRGKVVELSGLVGSTPAIERHQGFMSAISQYPDMTLLASEDAGWLQQPAEAKMDSLLQRFPEIDAVYGMNDRMAAGAFRAAGRRGREKEMIFVGIDALPGKGNGVELVLDSVLDATFIYPTEGDKVVQLAMDILEKKPFERETKLKTAVVDAVNAHVMELQTNHIGELDGKIETLNDRVGIYLSRVATQRIVLYGGLIILLLIVGLLIVVYKSLRSKNRLNRELSRQKEQLEEQRDQLIELSHQLEEATHAKLVFFTNISHDFRTPLTLVADPVE
;
A
#
# COMPACT_ATOMS: atom_id res chain seq x y z
N MET A 1 47.92 5.69 -7.11
CA MET A 1 46.70 6.49 -7.33
C MET A 1 45.51 5.66 -7.82
N ASN A 2 45.67 4.81 -8.84
CA ASN A 2 44.57 4.00 -9.40
C ASN A 2 43.93 2.99 -8.42
N ARG A 3 44.67 2.40 -7.48
CA ARG A 3 44.13 1.42 -6.50
C ARG A 3 43.21 2.07 -5.45
N ILE A 4 43.47 3.30 -5.06
CA ILE A 4 42.65 4.04 -4.07
C ILE A 4 41.35 4.52 -4.72
N LEU A 5 41.40 4.98 -5.96
CA LEU A 5 40.22 5.37 -6.76
C LEU A 5 39.32 4.15 -7.04
N PHE A 6 39.90 2.97 -7.29
CA PHE A 6 39.16 1.73 -7.50
C PHE A 6 38.46 1.26 -6.22
N LEU A 7 39.11 1.33 -5.06
CA LEU A 7 38.50 1.00 -3.76
C LEU A 7 37.42 1.98 -3.33
N LEU A 8 37.58 3.28 -3.63
CA LEU A 8 36.53 4.28 -3.42
C LEU A 8 35.33 4.05 -4.35
N GLY A 9 35.56 3.67 -5.60
CA GLY A 9 34.49 3.29 -6.55
C GLY A 9 33.70 2.06 -6.09
N LEU A 10 34.41 1.06 -5.55
CA LEU A 10 33.77 -0.17 -5.01
C LEU A 10 32.98 0.11 -3.73
N MET A 11 33.44 1.01 -2.85
CA MET A 11 32.67 1.45 -1.68
C MET A 11 31.45 2.28 -2.06
N LEU A 12 31.53 3.16 -3.06
CA LEU A 12 30.38 3.92 -3.55
C LEU A 12 29.33 3.01 -4.21
N SER A 13 29.72 1.99 -4.98
CA SER A 13 28.77 1.06 -5.60
C SER A 13 28.05 0.19 -4.57
N GLY A 14 28.66 -0.14 -3.43
CA GLY A 14 28.03 -0.85 -2.32
C GLY A 14 26.94 -0.05 -1.57
N LEU A 15 26.99 1.28 -1.63
CA LEU A 15 26.03 2.17 -0.96
C LEU A 15 24.73 2.39 -1.75
N PHE A 16 24.71 2.10 -3.05
CA PHE A 16 23.51 2.21 -3.90
C PHE A 16 22.61 0.97 -3.87
N VAL A 17 23.01 -0.12 -3.24
CA VAL A 17 22.26 -1.40 -3.24
C VAL A 17 21.16 -1.47 -2.14
N SER A 18 21.03 -0.47 -1.25
CA SER A 18 20.16 -0.58 -0.07
C SER A 18 18.97 0.39 -0.03
N CYS A 19 18.36 0.74 -1.18
CA CYS A 19 17.13 1.51 -1.22
C CYS A 19 16.10 0.94 -2.21
N SER A 20 15.92 -0.39 -2.23
CA SER A 20 14.66 -0.95 -2.69
C SER A 20 13.68 -0.88 -1.51
N PRO A 21 12.44 -0.37 -1.68
CA PRO A 21 11.43 -0.55 -0.66
C PRO A 21 11.33 -2.05 -0.38
N ASP A 22 11.36 -2.42 0.90
CA ASP A 22 11.22 -3.82 1.30
C ASP A 22 9.95 -4.38 0.63
N ALA A 23 10.09 -5.51 -0.05
CA ALA A 23 8.94 -6.21 -0.61
C ALA A 23 7.94 -6.48 0.52
N PRO A 24 6.62 -6.33 0.28
CA PRO A 24 5.64 -6.60 1.31
C PRO A 24 5.83 -8.02 1.84
N ARG A 25 5.72 -8.17 3.16
CA ARG A 25 5.80 -9.48 3.82
C ARG A 25 4.64 -10.39 3.39
N TYR A 26 3.46 -9.79 3.24
CA TYR A 26 2.25 -10.45 2.77
C TYR A 26 1.47 -9.55 1.81
N THR A 27 0.89 -10.16 0.79
CA THR A 27 -0.07 -9.53 -0.13
C THR A 27 -1.42 -10.20 0.01
N ILE A 28 -2.43 -9.43 0.43
CA ILE A 28 -3.81 -9.87 0.58
C ILE A 28 -4.62 -9.32 -0.58
N GLY A 29 -5.25 -10.21 -1.35
CA GLY A 29 -6.22 -9.84 -2.38
C GLY A 29 -7.62 -9.75 -1.79
N VAL A 30 -8.37 -8.70 -2.12
CA VAL A 30 -9.78 -8.52 -1.73
C VAL A 30 -10.64 -8.44 -2.98
N SER A 31 -11.56 -9.39 -3.16
CA SER A 31 -12.51 -9.43 -4.27
C SER A 31 -13.90 -9.07 -3.75
N GLN A 32 -14.33 -7.83 -4.00
CA GLN A 32 -15.67 -7.34 -3.64
C GLN A 32 -16.66 -7.54 -4.79
N CYS A 33 -17.89 -7.91 -4.43
CA CYS A 33 -18.96 -8.11 -5.40
C CYS A 33 -19.54 -6.80 -5.93
N SER A 34 -19.73 -5.79 -5.08
CA SER A 34 -20.41 -4.53 -5.39
C SER A 34 -19.65 -3.32 -4.89
N ASP A 35 -20.13 -2.13 -5.29
CA ASP A 35 -19.54 -0.81 -5.01
C ASP A 35 -20.57 0.05 -4.29
N ASP A 36 -20.96 -0.36 -3.10
CA ASP A 36 -21.95 0.33 -2.28
C ASP A 36 -21.36 0.81 -0.94
N THR A 37 -22.11 1.64 -0.23
CA THR A 37 -21.69 2.26 1.04
C THR A 37 -21.26 1.22 2.09
N TRP A 38 -21.95 0.06 2.15
CA TRP A 38 -21.60 -1.00 3.08
C TRP A 38 -20.24 -1.63 2.73
N ARG A 39 -19.99 -1.85 1.42
CA ARG A 39 -18.71 -2.37 0.93
C ARG A 39 -17.57 -1.36 1.10
N HIS A 40 -17.83 -0.08 0.87
CA HIS A 40 -16.84 0.96 1.12
C HIS A 40 -16.42 0.96 2.58
N LYS A 41 -17.38 0.96 3.52
CA LYS A 41 -17.07 0.91 4.94
C LYS A 41 -16.21 -0.32 5.31
N MET A 42 -16.56 -1.52 4.82
CA MET A 42 -15.75 -2.73 5.03
C MET A 42 -14.33 -2.59 4.47
N ASN A 43 -14.20 -2.05 3.24
CA ASN A 43 -12.89 -1.85 2.62
C ASN A 43 -12.02 -0.86 3.41
N ASP A 44 -12.61 0.23 3.91
CA ASP A 44 -11.91 1.22 4.73
C ASP A 44 -11.44 0.61 6.06
N GLU A 45 -12.27 -0.22 6.69
CA GLU A 45 -11.90 -0.97 7.90
C GLU A 45 -10.75 -1.96 7.62
N ILE A 46 -10.81 -2.69 6.50
CA ILE A 46 -9.74 -3.61 6.06
C ILE A 46 -8.43 -2.84 5.82
N GLN A 47 -8.47 -1.73 5.09
CA GLN A 47 -7.27 -0.93 4.80
C GLN A 47 -6.66 -0.36 6.08
N ARG A 48 -7.50 0.16 6.98
CA ARG A 48 -7.08 0.75 8.25
C ARG A 48 -6.44 -0.28 9.18
N GLU A 49 -7.07 -1.44 9.36
CA GLU A 49 -6.54 -2.50 10.20
C GLU A 49 -5.21 -3.04 9.64
N ALA A 50 -5.08 -3.17 8.32
CA ALA A 50 -3.84 -3.63 7.70
C ALA A 50 -2.63 -2.72 8.01
N LEU A 51 -2.83 -1.43 8.31
CA LEU A 51 -1.75 -0.50 8.69
C LEU A 51 -1.08 -0.87 10.01
N PHE A 52 -1.77 -1.58 10.91
CA PHE A 52 -1.19 -2.04 12.17
C PHE A 52 -0.23 -3.23 12.00
N TYR A 53 -0.22 -3.86 10.82
CA TYR A 53 0.65 -4.99 10.50
C TYR A 53 1.75 -4.57 9.53
N GLY A 54 2.97 -4.46 10.00
CA GLY A 54 4.11 -4.06 9.17
C GLY A 54 4.33 -4.99 7.97
N GLY A 55 4.45 -4.41 6.78
CA GLY A 55 4.73 -5.14 5.55
C GLY A 55 3.53 -5.88 4.95
N VAL A 56 2.30 -5.56 5.34
CA VAL A 56 1.07 -6.08 4.70
C VAL A 56 0.63 -5.13 3.60
N LYS A 57 0.42 -5.68 2.39
CA LYS A 57 -0.20 -4.98 1.26
C LYS A 57 -1.58 -5.55 1.03
N VAL A 58 -2.60 -4.71 1.01
CA VAL A 58 -3.96 -5.07 0.60
C VAL A 58 -4.25 -4.49 -0.78
N GLU A 59 -4.71 -5.34 -1.69
CA GLU A 59 -5.16 -4.94 -3.03
C GLU A 59 -6.62 -5.31 -3.20
N THR A 60 -7.50 -4.32 -3.40
CA THR A 60 -8.94 -4.51 -3.56
C THR A 60 -9.35 -4.36 -5.02
N ARG A 61 -10.18 -5.28 -5.51
CA ARG A 61 -10.85 -5.21 -6.80
C ARG A 61 -12.35 -5.36 -6.62
N THR A 62 -13.10 -4.53 -7.33
CA THR A 62 -14.57 -4.48 -7.21
C THR A 62 -15.22 -4.87 -8.52
N ALA A 63 -16.15 -5.81 -8.46
CA ALA A 63 -16.80 -6.38 -9.62
C ALA A 63 -18.03 -5.59 -10.10
N HIS A 64 -18.55 -4.64 -9.30
CA HIS A 64 -19.74 -3.83 -9.63
C HIS A 64 -20.95 -4.67 -10.04
N ASP A 65 -21.29 -5.66 -9.20
CA ASP A 65 -22.42 -6.59 -9.37
C ASP A 65 -22.33 -7.52 -10.60
N ASP A 66 -21.15 -7.67 -11.21
CA ASP A 66 -20.90 -8.56 -12.35
C ASP A 66 -20.06 -9.78 -11.92
N SER A 67 -20.71 -10.95 -11.87
CA SER A 67 -20.07 -12.22 -11.52
C SER A 67 -18.95 -12.62 -12.49
N ARG A 68 -19.03 -12.27 -13.78
CA ARG A 68 -17.97 -12.56 -14.77
C ARG A 68 -16.72 -11.76 -14.46
N ARG A 69 -16.91 -10.46 -14.21
CA ARG A 69 -15.81 -9.59 -13.79
C ARG A 69 -15.17 -10.06 -12.50
N GLN A 70 -15.97 -10.51 -11.52
CA GLN A 70 -15.45 -11.03 -10.26
C GLN A 70 -14.59 -12.29 -10.46
N ILE A 71 -15.00 -13.20 -11.37
CA ILE A 71 -14.21 -14.37 -11.75
C ILE A 71 -12.84 -13.95 -12.33
N GLU A 72 -12.82 -12.93 -13.18
CA GLU A 72 -11.57 -12.38 -13.74
C GLU A 72 -10.68 -11.76 -12.67
N ASP A 73 -11.25 -11.04 -11.72
CA ASP A 73 -10.55 -10.44 -10.58
C ASP A 73 -9.93 -11.50 -9.67
N ILE A 74 -10.66 -12.57 -9.35
CA ILE A 74 -10.13 -13.69 -8.55
C ILE A 74 -8.99 -14.38 -9.31
N ARG A 75 -9.15 -14.64 -10.61
CA ARG A 75 -8.08 -15.21 -11.45
C ARG A 75 -6.87 -14.30 -11.55
N TYR A 76 -7.06 -12.99 -11.55
CA TYR A 76 -5.94 -12.03 -11.44
C TYR A 76 -5.16 -12.27 -10.14
N PHE A 77 -5.80 -12.33 -8.98
CA PHE A 77 -5.14 -12.60 -7.70
C PHE A 77 -4.43 -13.97 -7.67
N ILE A 78 -5.04 -15.00 -8.27
CA ILE A 78 -4.40 -16.31 -8.44
C ILE A 78 -3.09 -16.19 -9.24
N ARG A 79 -3.09 -15.44 -10.36
CA ARG A 79 -1.89 -15.22 -11.18
C ARG A 79 -0.83 -14.39 -10.45
N GLN A 80 -1.25 -13.42 -9.64
CA GLN A 80 -0.33 -12.61 -8.81
C GLN A 80 0.24 -13.42 -7.62
N LYS A 81 -0.30 -14.61 -7.35
CA LYS A 81 0.11 -15.47 -6.22
C LYS A 81 0.01 -14.73 -4.89
N VAL A 82 -1.13 -14.06 -4.65
CA VAL A 82 -1.38 -13.42 -3.35
C VAL A 82 -1.26 -14.45 -2.22
N ASP A 83 -0.82 -14.01 -1.05
CA ASP A 83 -0.62 -14.89 0.09
C ASP A 83 -1.95 -15.32 0.74
N LEU A 84 -3.01 -14.51 0.57
CA LEU A 84 -4.36 -14.80 1.04
C LEU A 84 -5.37 -14.04 0.18
N LEU A 85 -6.55 -14.63 -0.03
CA LEU A 85 -7.66 -14.05 -0.79
C LEU A 85 -8.89 -13.90 0.12
N ILE A 86 -9.46 -12.70 0.16
CA ILE A 86 -10.74 -12.38 0.80
C ILE A 86 -11.77 -12.23 -0.31
N VAL A 87 -12.90 -12.93 -0.21
CA VAL A 87 -13.95 -12.94 -1.25
C VAL A 87 -15.33 -12.71 -0.64
N ALA A 88 -16.01 -11.67 -1.14
CA ALA A 88 -17.46 -11.51 -0.99
C ALA A 88 -18.13 -11.93 -2.31
N ALA A 89 -18.63 -13.14 -2.41
CA ALA A 89 -19.14 -13.68 -3.66
C ALA A 89 -20.40 -12.94 -4.14
N ASN A 90 -20.45 -12.47 -5.40
CA ASN A 90 -21.66 -11.87 -5.95
C ASN A 90 -22.82 -12.87 -5.98
N GLU A 91 -22.58 -14.00 -6.64
CA GLU A 91 -23.51 -15.15 -6.69
C GLU A 91 -22.76 -16.43 -6.31
N GLY A 92 -23.28 -17.14 -5.31
CA GLY A 92 -22.61 -18.32 -4.76
C GLY A 92 -22.30 -19.38 -5.82
N MET A 93 -23.26 -19.71 -6.70
CA MET A 93 -23.08 -20.72 -7.74
C MET A 93 -22.02 -20.32 -8.78
N ALA A 94 -22.06 -19.07 -9.25
CA ALA A 94 -21.18 -18.61 -10.31
C ALA A 94 -19.70 -18.52 -9.85
N LEU A 95 -19.49 -18.17 -8.57
CA LEU A 95 -18.15 -17.96 -8.02
C LEU A 95 -17.52 -19.24 -7.45
N THR A 96 -18.31 -20.28 -7.16
CA THR A 96 -17.80 -21.54 -6.58
C THR A 96 -16.59 -22.08 -7.34
N PRO A 97 -16.61 -22.26 -8.68
CA PRO A 97 -15.49 -22.90 -9.38
C PRO A 97 -14.16 -22.12 -9.27
N VAL A 98 -14.21 -20.78 -9.33
CA VAL A 98 -12.98 -19.97 -9.29
C VAL A 98 -12.43 -19.83 -7.88
N VAL A 99 -13.28 -19.85 -6.86
CA VAL A 99 -12.84 -19.87 -5.45
C VAL A 99 -12.20 -21.21 -5.11
N GLU A 100 -12.80 -22.32 -5.57
CA GLU A 100 -12.18 -23.66 -5.47
C GLU A 100 -10.83 -23.70 -6.18
N GLU A 101 -10.70 -23.09 -7.37
CA GLU A 101 -9.44 -22.98 -8.09
C GLU A 101 -8.36 -22.30 -7.25
N ALA A 102 -8.70 -21.20 -6.55
CA ALA A 102 -7.76 -20.51 -5.66
C ALA A 102 -7.33 -21.39 -4.48
N PHE A 103 -8.32 -22.03 -3.82
CA PHE A 103 -8.11 -22.90 -2.68
C PHE A 103 -7.26 -24.13 -3.04
N ASP A 104 -7.58 -24.81 -4.17
CA ASP A 104 -6.84 -25.99 -4.65
C ASP A 104 -5.39 -25.66 -5.07
N LYS A 105 -5.09 -24.38 -5.41
CA LYS A 105 -3.74 -23.89 -5.64
C LYS A 105 -2.98 -23.52 -4.35
N GLY A 106 -3.61 -23.73 -3.19
CA GLY A 106 -3.00 -23.50 -1.89
C GLY A 106 -3.04 -22.05 -1.40
N ILE A 107 -3.85 -21.19 -2.04
CA ILE A 107 -4.11 -19.84 -1.55
C ILE A 107 -5.19 -19.94 -0.47
N PRO A 108 -4.93 -19.54 0.79
CA PRO A 108 -5.97 -19.47 1.80
C PRO A 108 -7.07 -18.50 1.37
N VAL A 109 -8.34 -18.90 1.52
CA VAL A 109 -9.50 -18.09 1.14
C VAL A 109 -10.36 -17.82 2.36
N ILE A 110 -10.64 -16.55 2.64
CA ILE A 110 -11.65 -16.11 3.60
C ILE A 110 -12.87 -15.66 2.82
N MET A 111 -13.99 -16.34 3.06
CA MET A 111 -15.29 -15.88 2.59
C MET A 111 -15.85 -14.85 3.56
N VAL A 112 -16.30 -13.70 3.03
CA VAL A 112 -16.90 -12.62 3.86
C VAL A 112 -18.32 -12.35 3.42
N ASP A 113 -19.23 -12.17 4.39
CA ASP A 113 -20.66 -11.85 4.14
C ASP A 113 -21.39 -12.93 3.31
N ARG A 114 -21.00 -13.13 2.08
CA ARG A 114 -21.61 -14.04 1.10
C ARG A 114 -20.77 -15.30 0.94
N ARG A 115 -21.46 -16.45 0.80
CA ARG A 115 -20.82 -17.76 0.66
C ARG A 115 -20.84 -18.25 -0.79
N ILE A 116 -19.98 -19.22 -1.06
CA ILE A 116 -20.06 -20.10 -2.24
C ILE A 116 -20.83 -21.38 -1.89
N LEU A 117 -21.15 -22.19 -2.90
CA LEU A 117 -21.85 -23.48 -2.72
C LEU A 117 -20.84 -24.63 -2.58
N SER A 118 -19.84 -24.45 -1.73
CA SER A 118 -18.77 -25.42 -1.48
C SER A 118 -18.12 -25.14 -0.14
N ASP A 119 -17.49 -26.16 0.45
CA ASP A 119 -16.71 -26.06 1.69
C ASP A 119 -15.21 -25.81 1.44
N LYS A 120 -14.80 -25.59 0.17
CA LYS A 120 -13.40 -25.31 -0.19
C LYS A 120 -13.05 -23.84 0.02
N TYR A 121 -12.97 -23.45 1.27
CA TYR A 121 -12.44 -22.18 1.76
C TYR A 121 -11.80 -22.40 3.13
N THR A 122 -10.92 -21.50 3.50
CA THR A 122 -10.15 -21.60 4.76
C THR A 122 -11.00 -21.17 5.96
N ALA A 123 -11.69 -20.03 5.84
CA ALA A 123 -12.56 -19.50 6.88
C ALA A 123 -13.70 -18.66 6.31
N TYR A 124 -14.74 -18.46 7.12
CA TYR A 124 -15.86 -17.57 6.84
C TYR A 124 -16.07 -16.60 8.00
N ILE A 125 -16.41 -15.36 7.67
CA ILE A 125 -16.84 -14.35 8.63
C ILE A 125 -18.04 -13.57 8.06
N GLY A 126 -19.13 -13.49 8.82
CA GLY A 126 -20.36 -12.80 8.42
C GLY A 126 -21.47 -12.99 9.43
N ALA A 127 -22.57 -12.27 9.26
CA ALA A 127 -23.76 -12.46 10.09
C ALA A 127 -24.53 -13.74 9.72
N ASP A 128 -25.35 -14.24 10.64
CA ASP A 128 -26.30 -15.32 10.38
C ASP A 128 -27.54 -14.75 9.67
N ASN A 129 -27.56 -14.84 8.34
CA ASN A 129 -28.64 -14.25 7.54
C ASN A 129 -29.98 -14.92 7.74
N TYR A 130 -30.01 -16.22 8.08
CA TYR A 130 -31.25 -16.90 8.40
C TYR A 130 -31.85 -16.35 9.72
N GLU A 131 -31.06 -16.30 10.77
CA GLU A 131 -31.53 -15.75 12.07
C GLU A 131 -31.86 -14.26 11.96
N LEU A 132 -31.16 -13.52 11.10
CA LEU A 132 -31.48 -12.12 10.83
C LEU A 132 -32.84 -11.98 10.12
N GLY A 133 -33.09 -12.71 9.05
CA GLY A 133 -34.39 -12.72 8.38
C GLY A 133 -35.53 -13.13 9.32
N LYS A 134 -35.31 -14.13 10.18
CA LYS A 134 -36.24 -14.56 11.21
C LYS A 134 -36.50 -13.46 12.26
N ALA A 135 -35.47 -12.71 12.67
CA ALA A 135 -35.61 -11.59 13.59
C ALA A 135 -36.46 -10.46 12.97
N VAL A 136 -36.26 -10.13 11.69
CA VAL A 136 -37.09 -9.18 10.93
C VAL A 136 -38.54 -9.64 10.89
N GLY A 137 -38.80 -10.91 10.56
CA GLY A 137 -40.14 -11.48 10.51
C GLY A 137 -40.85 -11.42 11.87
N ASN A 138 -40.16 -11.76 12.95
CA ASN A 138 -40.67 -11.65 14.31
C ASN A 138 -40.97 -10.19 14.71
N TYR A 139 -40.10 -9.25 14.34
CA TYR A 139 -40.32 -7.82 14.60
C TYR A 139 -41.58 -7.32 13.91
N ILE A 140 -41.74 -7.60 12.60
CA ILE A 140 -42.91 -7.24 11.81
C ILE A 140 -44.17 -7.88 12.41
N ALA A 141 -44.14 -9.19 12.71
CA ALA A 141 -45.27 -9.90 13.29
C ALA A 141 -45.67 -9.29 14.65
N HIS A 142 -44.73 -8.96 15.51
CA HIS A 142 -45.01 -8.30 16.78
C HIS A 142 -45.64 -6.92 16.60
N ARG A 143 -45.10 -6.09 15.67
CA ARG A 143 -45.62 -4.75 15.40
C ARG A 143 -47.03 -4.80 14.81
N LEU A 144 -47.35 -5.78 13.98
CA LEU A 144 -48.66 -6.00 13.38
C LEU A 144 -49.58 -6.89 14.23
N LYS A 145 -49.16 -7.27 15.47
CA LYS A 145 -49.92 -8.12 16.39
C LYS A 145 -50.35 -9.45 15.80
N GLY A 146 -49.45 -10.03 14.98
CA GLY A 146 -49.62 -11.37 14.36
C GLY A 146 -50.59 -11.44 13.18
N ARG A 147 -51.01 -10.33 12.58
CA ARG A 147 -51.89 -10.29 11.41
C ARG A 147 -51.53 -9.15 10.46
N GLY A 148 -51.54 -9.40 9.16
CA GLY A 148 -51.27 -8.37 8.16
C GLY A 148 -50.70 -8.89 6.86
N LYS A 149 -50.62 -8.02 5.89
CA LYS A 149 -50.18 -8.26 4.53
C LYS A 149 -48.79 -7.63 4.35
N VAL A 150 -47.82 -8.45 4.01
CA VAL A 150 -46.41 -8.00 3.90
C VAL A 150 -45.93 -8.16 2.45
N VAL A 151 -45.13 -7.25 2.00
CA VAL A 151 -44.34 -7.37 0.75
C VAL A 151 -42.87 -7.39 1.07
N GLU A 152 -42.12 -8.18 0.35
CA GLU A 152 -40.67 -8.33 0.46
C GLU A 152 -39.98 -7.79 -0.79
N LEU A 153 -38.98 -6.95 -0.61
CA LEU A 153 -38.05 -6.52 -1.65
C LEU A 153 -36.73 -7.24 -1.40
N SER A 154 -36.46 -8.25 -2.21
CA SER A 154 -35.30 -9.13 -2.00
C SER A 154 -34.05 -8.59 -2.67
N GLY A 155 -32.90 -9.04 -2.17
CA GLY A 155 -31.62 -8.84 -2.82
C GLY A 155 -31.46 -9.69 -4.07
N LEU A 156 -30.29 -9.61 -4.70
CA LEU A 156 -29.94 -10.32 -5.93
C LEU A 156 -30.24 -11.82 -5.82
N VAL A 157 -30.98 -12.34 -6.77
CA VAL A 157 -31.22 -13.79 -6.91
C VAL A 157 -29.89 -14.53 -7.06
N GLY A 158 -29.69 -15.58 -6.27
CA GLY A 158 -28.45 -16.36 -6.25
C GLY A 158 -27.41 -15.88 -5.24
N SER A 159 -27.61 -14.75 -4.58
CA SER A 159 -26.79 -14.35 -3.43
C SER A 159 -27.26 -15.07 -2.15
N THR A 160 -26.32 -15.64 -1.40
CA THR A 160 -26.65 -16.43 -0.20
C THR A 160 -27.39 -15.61 0.88
N PRO A 161 -27.06 -14.33 1.16
CA PRO A 161 -27.83 -13.53 2.11
C PRO A 161 -29.30 -13.35 1.70
N ALA A 162 -29.61 -13.17 0.42
CA ALA A 162 -31.00 -13.00 0.00
C ALA A 162 -31.80 -14.28 0.21
N ILE A 163 -31.21 -15.43 -0.12
CA ILE A 163 -31.84 -16.76 0.08
C ILE A 163 -32.08 -17.02 1.58
N GLU A 164 -31.05 -16.85 2.38
CA GLU A 164 -31.09 -17.14 3.82
C GLU A 164 -32.04 -16.19 4.58
N ARG A 165 -32.01 -14.86 4.26
CA ARG A 165 -32.92 -13.86 4.83
C ARG A 165 -34.36 -14.17 4.49
N HIS A 166 -34.67 -14.55 3.24
CA HIS A 166 -36.02 -14.97 2.84
C HIS A 166 -36.49 -16.20 3.60
N GLN A 167 -35.64 -17.23 3.69
CA GLN A 167 -35.97 -18.45 4.44
C GLN A 167 -36.24 -18.19 5.92
N GLY A 168 -35.38 -17.38 6.56
CA GLY A 168 -35.57 -16.98 7.96
C GLY A 168 -36.86 -16.17 8.16
N PHE A 169 -37.12 -15.18 7.29
CA PHE A 169 -38.32 -14.38 7.30
C PHE A 169 -39.59 -15.24 7.18
N MET A 170 -39.63 -16.13 6.19
CA MET A 170 -40.74 -17.06 6.00
C MET A 170 -40.93 -17.99 7.20
N SER A 171 -39.83 -18.47 7.79
CA SER A 171 -39.90 -19.31 9.01
C SER A 171 -40.55 -18.56 10.20
N ALA A 172 -40.38 -17.26 10.30
CA ALA A 172 -40.99 -16.45 11.36
C ALA A 172 -42.48 -16.21 11.07
N ILE A 173 -42.80 -15.63 9.88
CA ILE A 173 -44.20 -15.21 9.59
C ILE A 173 -45.14 -16.39 9.44
N SER A 174 -44.67 -17.54 8.99
CA SER A 174 -45.50 -18.77 8.89
C SER A 174 -46.06 -19.27 10.24
N GLN A 175 -45.53 -18.80 11.37
CA GLN A 175 -46.05 -19.09 12.70
C GLN A 175 -47.33 -18.29 13.04
N TYR A 176 -47.68 -17.29 12.22
CA TYR A 176 -48.84 -16.42 12.40
C TYR A 176 -49.84 -16.64 11.26
N PRO A 177 -50.94 -17.37 11.50
CA PRO A 177 -51.89 -17.75 10.43
C PRO A 177 -52.52 -16.56 9.69
N ASP A 178 -52.65 -15.42 10.38
CA ASP A 178 -53.26 -14.21 9.81
C ASP A 178 -52.23 -13.28 9.16
N MET A 179 -50.97 -13.69 9.02
CA MET A 179 -49.94 -12.98 8.27
C MET A 179 -49.78 -13.59 6.88
N THR A 180 -49.68 -12.73 5.88
CA THR A 180 -49.53 -13.17 4.48
C THR A 180 -48.41 -12.43 3.79
N LEU A 181 -47.46 -13.15 3.20
CA LEU A 181 -46.53 -12.56 2.23
C LEU A 181 -47.24 -12.46 0.88
N LEU A 182 -47.56 -11.22 0.44
CA LEU A 182 -48.27 -10.97 -0.82
C LEU A 182 -47.37 -11.16 -2.04
N ALA A 183 -46.13 -10.75 -1.93
CA ALA A 183 -45.12 -10.88 -2.99
C ALA A 183 -43.69 -10.72 -2.42
N SER A 184 -42.75 -11.40 -3.09
CA SER A 184 -41.33 -11.19 -2.93
C SER A 184 -40.77 -10.79 -4.30
N GLU A 185 -40.22 -9.60 -4.42
CA GLU A 185 -39.74 -9.03 -5.68
C GLU A 185 -38.24 -8.78 -5.61
N ASP A 186 -37.50 -9.29 -6.60
CA ASP A 186 -36.06 -9.04 -6.70
C ASP A 186 -35.78 -7.59 -7.09
N ALA A 187 -35.06 -6.87 -6.24
CA ALA A 187 -34.59 -5.51 -6.45
C ALA A 187 -33.06 -5.42 -6.54
N GLY A 188 -32.36 -6.54 -6.56
CA GLY A 188 -30.92 -6.61 -6.82
C GLY A 188 -30.05 -5.83 -5.82
N TRP A 189 -30.51 -5.66 -4.58
CA TRP A 189 -29.90 -4.80 -3.54
C TRP A 189 -29.99 -3.31 -3.83
N LEU A 190 -30.65 -2.84 -4.89
CA LEU A 190 -30.61 -1.47 -5.39
C LEU A 190 -31.89 -0.68 -5.04
N GLN A 191 -31.72 0.60 -4.70
CA GLN A 191 -32.83 1.48 -4.31
C GLN A 191 -33.80 1.76 -5.45
N GLN A 192 -33.31 2.11 -6.65
CA GLN A 192 -34.19 2.45 -7.77
C GLN A 192 -35.03 1.27 -8.27
N PRO A 193 -34.47 0.06 -8.47
CA PRO A 193 -35.28 -1.12 -8.74
C PRO A 193 -36.32 -1.42 -7.66
N ALA A 194 -35.96 -1.27 -6.38
CA ALA A 194 -36.89 -1.46 -5.27
C ALA A 194 -38.05 -0.45 -5.31
N GLU A 195 -37.76 0.79 -5.60
CA GLU A 195 -38.75 1.86 -5.77
C GLU A 195 -39.72 1.55 -6.93
N ALA A 196 -39.21 1.10 -8.08
CA ALA A 196 -40.03 0.72 -9.23
C ALA A 196 -40.90 -0.52 -8.95
N LYS A 197 -40.33 -1.53 -8.27
CA LYS A 197 -41.07 -2.73 -7.82
C LYS A 197 -42.17 -2.36 -6.85
N MET A 198 -41.89 -1.50 -5.88
CA MET A 198 -42.91 -1.06 -4.92
C MET A 198 -44.03 -0.27 -5.59
N ASP A 199 -43.75 0.59 -6.56
CA ASP A 199 -44.79 1.26 -7.35
C ASP A 199 -45.76 0.25 -8.00
N SER A 200 -45.22 -0.85 -8.53
CA SER A 200 -46.02 -1.92 -9.15
C SER A 200 -46.84 -2.71 -8.09
N LEU A 201 -46.23 -2.97 -6.93
CA LEU A 201 -46.92 -3.64 -5.82
C LEU A 201 -48.06 -2.79 -5.26
N LEU A 202 -47.88 -1.47 -5.13
CA LEU A 202 -48.94 -0.56 -4.68
C LEU A 202 -50.12 -0.45 -5.65
N GLN A 203 -49.91 -0.73 -6.95
CA GLN A 203 -51.00 -0.82 -7.94
C GLN A 203 -51.74 -2.15 -7.83
N ARG A 204 -50.98 -3.21 -7.55
CA ARG A 204 -51.53 -4.59 -7.51
C ARG A 204 -52.28 -4.89 -6.22
N PHE A 205 -51.77 -4.34 -5.10
CA PHE A 205 -52.30 -4.62 -3.76
C PHE A 205 -52.84 -3.35 -3.10
N PRO A 206 -54.17 -3.24 -2.90
CA PRO A 206 -54.77 -2.09 -2.24
C PRO A 206 -54.40 -1.97 -0.77
N GLU A 207 -54.05 -3.09 -0.12
CA GLU A 207 -53.69 -3.15 1.31
C GLU A 207 -52.33 -3.81 1.45
N ILE A 208 -51.39 -3.07 2.04
CA ILE A 208 -50.06 -3.52 2.43
C ILE A 208 -49.82 -2.94 3.81
N ASP A 209 -49.56 -3.79 4.81
CA ASP A 209 -49.37 -3.40 6.19
C ASP A 209 -47.88 -3.25 6.54
N ALA A 210 -47.00 -3.97 5.83
CA ALA A 210 -45.55 -3.87 6.02
C ALA A 210 -44.77 -4.08 4.73
N VAL A 211 -43.61 -3.43 4.67
CA VAL A 211 -42.60 -3.60 3.62
C VAL A 211 -41.30 -4.06 4.27
N TYR A 212 -40.81 -5.21 3.88
CA TYR A 212 -39.49 -5.70 4.24
C TYR A 212 -38.53 -5.48 3.06
N GLY A 213 -37.63 -4.51 3.19
CA GLY A 213 -36.47 -4.37 2.28
C GLY A 213 -35.27 -5.14 2.87
N MET A 214 -34.69 -6.05 2.11
CA MET A 214 -33.54 -6.82 2.60
C MET A 214 -32.29 -5.97 2.83
N ASN A 215 -32.33 -4.65 2.51
CA ASN A 215 -31.42 -3.63 3.01
C ASN A 215 -32.14 -2.28 3.14
N ASP A 216 -31.51 -1.34 3.85
CA ASP A 216 -32.10 -0.02 4.16
C ASP A 216 -32.41 0.79 2.91
N ARG A 217 -31.53 0.78 1.91
CA ARG A 217 -31.74 1.55 0.67
C ARG A 217 -32.94 1.04 -0.16
N MET A 218 -33.21 -0.28 -0.15
CA MET A 218 -34.40 -0.82 -0.79
C MET A 218 -35.65 -0.44 -0.02
N ALA A 219 -35.64 -0.53 1.32
CA ALA A 219 -36.74 -0.08 2.16
C ALA A 219 -37.03 1.43 1.98
N ALA A 220 -35.98 2.26 1.91
CA ALA A 220 -36.13 3.68 1.60
C ALA A 220 -36.69 3.95 0.20
N GLY A 221 -36.30 3.15 -0.78
CA GLY A 221 -36.89 3.20 -2.12
C GLY A 221 -38.40 2.91 -2.08
N ALA A 222 -38.80 1.89 -1.34
CA ALA A 222 -40.20 1.56 -1.14
C ALA A 222 -40.98 2.67 -0.43
N PHE A 223 -40.40 3.27 0.62
CA PHE A 223 -41.00 4.43 1.29
C PHE A 223 -41.24 5.59 0.31
N ARG A 224 -40.27 5.91 -0.56
CA ARG A 224 -40.45 6.96 -1.57
C ARG A 224 -41.58 6.64 -2.56
N ALA A 225 -41.68 5.39 -3.00
CA ALA A 225 -42.79 4.96 -3.88
C ALA A 225 -44.12 5.10 -3.19
N ALA A 226 -44.25 4.71 -1.92
CA ALA A 226 -45.44 4.87 -1.10
C ALA A 226 -45.80 6.36 -0.91
N GLY A 227 -44.79 7.22 -0.63
CA GLY A 227 -44.97 8.67 -0.46
C GLY A 227 -45.53 9.38 -1.69
N ARG A 228 -45.11 8.98 -2.90
CA ARG A 228 -45.71 9.50 -4.15
C ARG A 228 -47.20 9.24 -4.29
N ARG A 229 -47.71 8.24 -3.56
CA ARG A 229 -49.14 7.88 -3.52
C ARG A 229 -49.84 8.30 -2.23
N GLY A 230 -49.13 9.00 -1.33
CA GLY A 230 -49.65 9.40 -0.01
C GLY A 230 -49.96 8.21 0.93
N ARG A 231 -49.33 7.07 0.72
CA ARG A 231 -49.55 5.80 1.45
C ARG A 231 -48.42 5.41 2.41
N GLU A 232 -47.42 6.24 2.55
CA GLU A 232 -46.23 5.93 3.39
C GLU A 232 -46.57 5.78 4.89
N LYS A 233 -47.69 6.33 5.34
CA LYS A 233 -48.16 6.25 6.71
C LYS A 233 -49.09 5.07 6.98
N GLU A 234 -49.50 4.32 5.94
CA GLU A 234 -50.39 3.19 6.05
C GLU A 234 -49.67 1.89 6.42
N MET A 235 -48.32 1.85 6.25
CA MET A 235 -47.52 0.64 6.40
C MET A 235 -46.24 0.90 7.15
N ILE A 236 -45.66 -0.14 7.74
CA ILE A 236 -44.33 -0.09 8.36
C ILE A 236 -43.25 -0.48 7.36
N PHE A 237 -42.08 0.16 7.45
CA PHE A 237 -40.92 -0.10 6.60
C PHE A 237 -39.75 -0.59 7.46
N VAL A 238 -39.25 -1.77 7.12
CA VAL A 238 -38.15 -2.39 7.84
C VAL A 238 -37.00 -2.68 6.87
N GLY A 239 -35.80 -2.25 7.26
CA GLY A 239 -34.57 -2.48 6.51
C GLY A 239 -33.54 -3.33 7.25
N ILE A 240 -32.38 -3.46 6.66
CA ILE A 240 -31.19 -4.09 7.22
C ILE A 240 -30.00 -3.27 6.76
N ASP A 241 -28.99 -3.14 7.53
CA ASP A 241 -27.63 -2.62 7.45
C ASP A 241 -27.34 -1.75 8.69
N ALA A 242 -28.25 -0.86 9.07
CA ALA A 242 -28.12 0.11 10.16
C ALA A 242 -26.78 0.90 10.08
N LEU A 243 -26.36 1.26 8.86
CA LEU A 243 -25.16 2.05 8.69
C LEU A 243 -25.35 3.45 9.31
N PRO A 244 -24.26 4.00 9.89
CA PRO A 244 -24.27 5.38 10.37
C PRO A 244 -24.15 6.40 9.21
N GLY A 245 -24.44 7.65 9.52
CA GLY A 245 -24.25 8.79 8.62
C GLY A 245 -25.47 9.11 7.78
N LYS A 246 -25.36 10.21 7.06
CA LYS A 246 -26.47 10.84 6.33
C LYS A 246 -27.06 9.94 5.24
N GLY A 247 -28.38 9.78 5.27
CA GLY A 247 -29.14 8.97 4.32
C GLY A 247 -29.02 7.47 4.54
N ASN A 248 -28.37 7.02 5.62
CA ASN A 248 -28.20 5.62 5.97
C ASN A 248 -29.19 5.16 7.06
N GLY A 249 -29.22 3.86 7.33
CA GLY A 249 -30.26 3.20 8.11
C GLY A 249 -30.59 3.84 9.46
N VAL A 250 -29.59 4.24 10.26
CA VAL A 250 -29.83 4.89 11.57
C VAL A 250 -30.54 6.23 11.40
N GLU A 251 -30.07 7.10 10.47
CA GLU A 251 -30.74 8.38 10.18
C GLU A 251 -32.13 8.16 9.58
N LEU A 252 -32.32 7.18 8.70
CA LEU A 252 -33.62 6.87 8.13
C LEU A 252 -34.67 6.47 9.20
N VAL A 253 -34.23 5.82 10.29
CA VAL A 253 -35.11 5.54 11.45
C VAL A 253 -35.41 6.83 12.24
N LEU A 254 -34.40 7.68 12.47
CA LEU A 254 -34.58 8.96 13.16
C LEU A 254 -35.53 9.91 12.40
N ASP A 255 -35.44 9.90 11.08
CA ASP A 255 -36.28 10.70 10.16
C ASP A 255 -37.67 10.05 9.93
N SER A 256 -37.97 8.92 10.57
CA SER A 256 -39.23 8.18 10.41
C SER A 256 -39.51 7.72 8.96
N VAL A 257 -38.46 7.50 8.17
CA VAL A 257 -38.49 6.85 6.86
C VAL A 257 -38.59 5.33 7.03
N LEU A 258 -37.84 4.80 8.01
CA LEU A 258 -37.92 3.40 8.42
C LEU A 258 -38.48 3.31 9.85
N ASP A 259 -39.33 2.32 10.12
CA ASP A 259 -39.75 1.97 11.48
C ASP A 259 -38.64 1.25 12.25
N ALA A 260 -37.82 0.45 11.54
CA ALA A 260 -36.67 -0.23 12.08
C ALA A 260 -35.66 -0.61 11.00
N THR A 261 -34.43 -0.72 11.43
CA THR A 261 -33.36 -1.41 10.67
C THR A 261 -32.66 -2.41 11.57
N PHE A 262 -31.92 -3.33 11.01
CA PHE A 262 -31.15 -4.32 11.74
C PHE A 262 -29.66 -4.15 11.46
N ILE A 263 -28.83 -4.12 12.50
CA ILE A 263 -27.39 -4.02 12.35
C ILE A 263 -26.87 -5.20 11.54
N TYR A 264 -26.18 -4.90 10.46
CA TYR A 264 -25.44 -5.86 9.67
C TYR A 264 -23.96 -5.43 9.65
N PRO A 265 -23.12 -6.00 10.53
CA PRO A 265 -21.77 -5.52 10.76
C PRO A 265 -20.87 -5.71 9.53
N THR A 266 -20.03 -4.73 9.25
CA THR A 266 -18.97 -4.81 8.23
C THR A 266 -17.73 -5.53 8.76
N GLU A 267 -17.27 -5.11 9.94
CA GLU A 267 -16.15 -5.67 10.72
C GLU A 267 -14.93 -6.09 9.89
N GLY A 268 -14.54 -5.22 8.94
CA GLY A 268 -13.35 -5.42 8.10
C GLY A 268 -12.05 -5.54 8.88
N ASP A 269 -11.99 -4.96 10.07
CA ASP A 269 -10.91 -5.12 11.04
C ASP A 269 -10.75 -6.59 11.47
N LYS A 270 -11.84 -7.26 11.85
CA LYS A 270 -11.82 -8.69 12.20
C LYS A 270 -11.46 -9.58 11.02
N VAL A 271 -11.83 -9.18 9.79
CA VAL A 271 -11.41 -9.89 8.58
C VAL A 271 -9.89 -9.88 8.42
N VAL A 272 -9.24 -8.74 8.66
CA VAL A 272 -7.77 -8.64 8.60
C VAL A 272 -7.11 -9.38 9.76
N GLN A 273 -7.64 -9.29 10.98
CA GLN A 273 -7.14 -10.06 12.12
C GLN A 273 -7.17 -11.56 11.83
N LEU A 274 -8.30 -12.08 11.30
CA LEU A 274 -8.43 -13.46 10.87
C LEU A 274 -7.43 -13.81 9.75
N ALA A 275 -7.25 -12.92 8.76
CA ALA A 275 -6.27 -13.12 7.70
C ALA A 275 -4.84 -13.23 8.25
N MET A 276 -4.49 -12.38 9.21
CA MET A 276 -3.16 -12.41 9.84
C MET A 276 -2.97 -13.67 10.71
N ASP A 277 -3.99 -14.11 11.42
CA ASP A 277 -3.90 -15.36 12.20
C ASP A 277 -3.66 -16.57 11.26
N ILE A 278 -4.32 -16.61 10.10
CA ILE A 278 -4.10 -17.65 9.09
C ILE A 278 -2.68 -17.57 8.52
N LEU A 279 -2.22 -16.38 8.10
CA LEU A 279 -0.90 -16.18 7.49
C LEU A 279 0.24 -16.45 8.47
N GLU A 280 0.06 -16.13 9.74
CA GLU A 280 1.02 -16.36 10.81
C GLU A 280 0.88 -17.76 11.45
N LYS A 281 -0.04 -18.59 10.92
CA LYS A 281 -0.31 -19.97 11.40
C LYS A 281 -0.70 -20.02 12.87
N LYS A 282 -1.42 -19.00 13.33
CA LYS A 282 -2.03 -18.97 14.67
C LYS A 282 -3.36 -19.74 14.67
N PRO A 283 -3.85 -20.17 15.83
CA PRO A 283 -5.18 -20.75 15.93
C PRO A 283 -6.26 -19.73 15.52
N PHE A 284 -7.25 -20.16 14.74
CA PHE A 284 -8.39 -19.36 14.31
C PHE A 284 -9.68 -20.17 14.27
N GLU A 285 -10.82 -19.48 14.35
CA GLU A 285 -12.13 -20.10 14.13
C GLU A 285 -12.46 -20.14 12.64
N ARG A 286 -12.87 -21.30 12.15
CA ARG A 286 -13.25 -21.46 10.75
C ARG A 286 -14.52 -20.69 10.39
N GLU A 287 -15.47 -20.57 11.31
CA GLU A 287 -16.77 -19.92 11.14
C GLU A 287 -16.96 -18.87 12.20
N THR A 288 -16.85 -17.60 11.83
CA THR A 288 -17.09 -16.46 12.76
C THR A 288 -18.45 -15.83 12.43
N LYS A 289 -19.40 -15.98 13.36
CA LYS A 289 -20.73 -15.37 13.24
C LYS A 289 -20.78 -14.03 13.93
N LEU A 290 -21.04 -12.97 13.17
CA LEU A 290 -21.21 -11.61 13.67
C LEU A 290 -22.59 -11.43 14.29
N LYS A 291 -22.66 -10.62 15.36
CA LYS A 291 -23.90 -10.36 16.09
C LYS A 291 -24.72 -9.27 15.41
N THR A 292 -26.02 -9.42 15.40
CA THR A 292 -27.01 -8.48 14.88
C THR A 292 -27.91 -7.97 15.99
N ALA A 293 -28.51 -6.80 15.82
CA ALA A 293 -29.49 -6.23 16.73
C ALA A 293 -30.45 -5.30 15.96
N VAL A 294 -31.68 -5.13 16.48
CA VAL A 294 -32.62 -4.16 15.92
C VAL A 294 -32.28 -2.74 16.36
N VAL A 295 -32.44 -1.80 15.44
CA VAL A 295 -32.41 -0.35 15.67
C VAL A 295 -33.76 0.20 15.27
N ASP A 296 -34.50 0.74 16.23
CA ASP A 296 -35.79 1.39 16.04
C ASP A 296 -35.84 2.74 16.76
N ALA A 297 -36.99 3.39 16.80
CA ALA A 297 -37.14 4.70 17.41
C ALA A 297 -36.73 4.75 18.91
N VAL A 298 -36.68 3.61 19.59
CA VAL A 298 -36.32 3.55 21.01
C VAL A 298 -34.81 3.72 21.21
N ASN A 299 -34.00 3.16 20.32
CA ASN A 299 -32.53 3.11 20.49
C ASN A 299 -31.73 3.83 19.41
N ALA A 300 -32.37 4.31 18.34
CA ALA A 300 -31.69 4.94 17.21
C ALA A 300 -30.82 6.16 17.62
N HIS A 301 -31.27 7.02 18.54
CA HIS A 301 -30.47 8.13 19.05
C HIS A 301 -29.21 7.68 19.80
N VAL A 302 -29.32 6.61 20.59
CA VAL A 302 -28.15 6.06 21.30
C VAL A 302 -27.14 5.50 20.29
N MET A 303 -27.66 4.82 19.26
CA MET A 303 -26.84 4.27 18.18
C MET A 303 -26.14 5.38 17.40
N GLU A 304 -26.84 6.46 17.06
CA GLU A 304 -26.28 7.64 16.39
C GLU A 304 -25.13 8.25 17.21
N LEU A 305 -25.35 8.50 18.52
CA LEU A 305 -24.31 9.06 19.39
C LEU A 305 -23.07 8.15 19.46
N GLN A 306 -23.26 6.85 19.57
CA GLN A 306 -22.16 5.88 19.62
C GLN A 306 -21.40 5.85 18.29
N THR A 307 -22.09 5.82 17.15
CA THR A 307 -21.45 5.75 15.85
C THR A 307 -20.75 7.06 15.48
N ASN A 308 -21.30 8.22 15.86
CA ASN A 308 -20.63 9.51 15.67
C ASN A 308 -19.34 9.57 16.51
N HIS A 309 -19.36 9.10 17.75
CA HIS A 309 -18.16 9.04 18.58
C HIS A 309 -17.09 8.10 18.02
N ILE A 310 -17.49 6.94 17.50
CA ILE A 310 -16.59 6.01 16.81
C ILE A 310 -15.99 6.69 15.58
N GLY A 311 -16.80 7.39 14.76
CA GLY A 311 -16.33 8.13 13.59
C GLY A 311 -15.32 9.24 13.93
N GLU A 312 -15.51 9.95 15.07
CA GLU A 312 -14.52 10.92 15.55
C GLU A 312 -13.20 10.25 15.96
N LEU A 313 -13.27 9.09 16.60
CA LEU A 313 -12.08 8.32 16.97
C LEU A 313 -11.33 7.79 15.74
N ASP A 314 -12.06 7.28 14.76
CA ASP A 314 -11.51 6.84 13.48
C ASP A 314 -10.76 7.96 12.76
N GLY A 315 -11.35 9.16 12.68
CA GLY A 315 -10.69 10.33 12.09
C GLY A 315 -9.43 10.77 12.87
N LYS A 316 -9.42 10.62 14.20
CA LYS A 316 -8.20 10.86 15.00
C LYS A 316 -7.12 9.82 14.74
N ILE A 317 -7.49 8.55 14.58
CA ILE A 317 -6.55 7.46 14.25
C ILE A 317 -5.91 7.72 12.89
N GLU A 318 -6.70 8.08 11.87
CA GLU A 318 -6.20 8.42 10.53
C GLU A 318 -5.22 9.60 10.60
N THR A 319 -5.60 10.68 11.29
CA THR A 319 -4.71 11.84 11.49
C THR A 319 -3.41 11.46 12.21
N LEU A 320 -3.46 10.56 13.19
CA LEU A 320 -2.26 10.07 13.89
C LEU A 320 -1.38 9.23 12.99
N ASN A 321 -1.95 8.34 12.17
CA ASN A 321 -1.23 7.53 11.21
C ASN A 321 -0.51 8.40 10.17
N ASP A 322 -1.17 9.43 9.64
CA ASP A 322 -0.56 10.40 8.73
C ASP A 322 0.63 11.11 9.37
N ARG A 323 0.47 11.56 10.62
CA ARG A 323 1.57 12.18 11.37
C ARG A 323 2.74 11.22 11.57
N VAL A 324 2.47 9.97 11.94
CA VAL A 324 3.51 8.93 12.09
C VAL A 324 4.22 8.72 10.76
N GLY A 325 3.51 8.63 9.63
CA GLY A 325 4.07 8.53 8.29
C GLY A 325 5.01 9.71 7.96
N ILE A 326 4.59 10.95 8.26
CA ILE A 326 5.41 12.15 8.11
C ILE A 326 6.67 12.09 9.00
N TYR A 327 6.53 11.66 10.26
CA TYR A 327 7.69 11.52 11.15
C TYR A 327 8.67 10.48 10.65
N LEU A 328 8.21 9.33 10.21
CA LEU A 328 9.07 8.26 9.67
C LEU A 328 9.81 8.74 8.42
N SER A 329 9.14 9.44 7.50
CA SER A 329 9.77 10.02 6.31
C SER A 329 10.82 11.07 6.67
N ARG A 330 10.57 11.92 7.67
CA ARG A 330 11.54 12.90 8.18
C ARG A 330 12.77 12.20 8.78
N VAL A 331 12.58 11.18 9.58
CA VAL A 331 13.68 10.39 10.18
C VAL A 331 14.50 9.73 9.08
N ALA A 332 13.87 9.15 8.05
CA ALA A 332 14.56 8.57 6.91
C ALA A 332 15.38 9.63 6.15
N THR A 333 14.78 10.79 5.87
CA THR A 333 15.47 11.92 5.23
C THR A 333 16.65 12.42 6.07
N GLN A 334 16.48 12.58 7.38
CA GLN A 334 17.56 12.98 8.29
C GLN A 334 18.72 11.98 8.27
N ARG A 335 18.45 10.68 8.25
CA ARG A 335 19.48 9.65 8.13
C ARG A 335 20.24 9.75 6.81
N ILE A 336 19.55 9.96 5.70
CA ILE A 336 20.18 10.14 4.37
C ILE A 336 21.09 11.37 4.38
N VAL A 337 20.63 12.50 4.91
CA VAL A 337 21.44 13.75 5.02
C VAL A 337 22.66 13.53 5.91
N LEU A 338 22.49 12.84 7.04
CA LEU A 338 23.57 12.56 7.98
C LEU A 338 24.64 11.64 7.38
N TYR A 339 24.23 10.55 6.74
CA TYR A 339 25.17 9.64 6.06
C TYR A 339 25.82 10.30 4.83
N GLY A 340 25.06 11.07 4.05
CA GLY A 340 25.59 11.86 2.94
C GLY A 340 26.63 12.88 3.42
N GLY A 341 26.35 13.61 4.49
CA GLY A 341 27.29 14.55 5.12
C GLY A 341 28.56 13.85 5.62
N LEU A 342 28.44 12.68 6.24
CA LEU A 342 29.59 11.90 6.69
C LEU A 342 30.48 11.45 5.52
N ILE A 343 29.87 10.99 4.42
CA ILE A 343 30.59 10.59 3.20
C ILE A 343 31.34 11.78 2.62
N ILE A 344 30.70 12.95 2.50
CA ILE A 344 31.33 14.18 2.01
C ILE A 344 32.53 14.56 2.90
N LEU A 345 32.36 14.49 4.22
CA LEU A 345 33.43 14.78 5.17
C LEU A 345 34.64 13.84 4.97
N LEU A 346 34.39 12.54 4.81
CA LEU A 346 35.43 11.54 4.55
C LEU A 346 36.15 11.82 3.22
N LEU A 347 35.43 12.22 2.17
CA LEU A 347 36.02 12.62 0.89
C LEU A 347 36.91 13.86 1.02
N ILE A 348 36.46 14.88 1.78
CA ILE A 348 37.25 16.08 2.05
C ILE A 348 38.55 15.72 2.80
N VAL A 349 38.46 14.91 3.85
CA VAL A 349 39.63 14.45 4.60
C VAL A 349 40.58 13.67 3.68
N GLY A 350 40.03 12.76 2.85
CA GLY A 350 40.83 12.02 1.85
C GLY A 350 41.56 12.95 0.89
N LEU A 351 40.86 13.96 0.35
CA LEU A 351 41.42 14.97 -0.53
C LEU A 351 42.54 15.76 0.15
N LEU A 352 42.33 16.22 1.40
CA LEU A 352 43.37 16.94 2.18
C LEU A 352 44.61 16.08 2.38
N ILE A 353 44.44 14.78 2.64
CA ILE A 353 45.59 13.84 2.76
C ILE A 353 46.35 13.74 1.43
N VAL A 354 45.64 13.65 0.30
CA VAL A 354 46.26 13.58 -1.03
C VAL A 354 47.00 14.89 -1.33
N VAL A 355 46.40 16.06 -1.09
CA VAL A 355 47.01 17.36 -1.28
C VAL A 355 48.27 17.51 -0.37
N TYR A 356 48.15 17.14 0.88
CA TYR A 356 49.31 17.20 1.84
C TYR A 356 50.46 16.31 1.34
N LYS A 357 50.20 15.06 0.93
CA LYS A 357 51.23 14.18 0.38
C LYS A 357 51.83 14.72 -0.91
N SER A 358 51.04 15.31 -1.80
CA SER A 358 51.50 15.94 -3.03
C SER A 358 52.43 17.13 -2.75
N LEU A 359 52.05 18.05 -1.85
CA LEU A 359 52.85 19.18 -1.44
C LEU A 359 54.18 18.74 -0.81
N ARG A 360 54.12 17.71 0.07
CA ARG A 360 55.33 17.16 0.69
C ARG A 360 56.27 16.53 -0.33
N SER A 361 55.74 15.83 -1.32
CA SER A 361 56.53 15.27 -2.43
C SER A 361 57.15 16.36 -3.31
N LYS A 362 56.38 17.39 -3.64
CA LYS A 362 56.84 18.55 -4.42
C LYS A 362 57.97 19.29 -3.70
N ASN A 363 57.84 19.52 -2.40
CA ASN A 363 58.89 20.16 -1.59
C ASN A 363 60.17 19.31 -1.51
N ARG A 364 60.04 17.97 -1.46
CA ARG A 364 61.18 17.05 -1.49
C ARG A 364 61.91 17.12 -2.85
N LEU A 365 61.15 17.09 -3.93
CA LEU A 365 61.66 17.18 -5.29
C LEU A 365 62.36 18.54 -5.53
N ASN A 366 61.76 19.64 -5.07
CA ASN A 366 62.37 20.97 -5.19
C ASN A 366 63.73 21.06 -4.42
N ARG A 367 63.81 20.45 -3.25
CA ARG A 367 65.10 20.40 -2.49
C ARG A 367 66.15 19.58 -3.22
N GLU A 368 65.76 18.46 -3.81
CA GLU A 368 66.61 17.61 -4.62
C GLU A 368 67.14 18.38 -5.86
N LEU A 369 66.24 19.06 -6.56
CA LEU A 369 66.56 19.87 -7.73
C LEU A 369 67.51 21.02 -7.38
N SER A 370 67.30 21.70 -6.22
CA SER A 370 68.22 22.75 -5.76
C SER A 370 69.60 22.22 -5.50
N ARG A 371 69.77 21.05 -4.86
CA ARG A 371 71.07 20.40 -4.66
C ARG A 371 71.74 20.01 -5.94
N GLN A 372 71.02 19.46 -6.92
CA GLN A 372 71.59 19.14 -8.22
C GLN A 372 72.03 20.38 -8.94
N LYS A 373 71.30 21.50 -8.83
CA LYS A 373 71.68 22.76 -9.45
C LYS A 373 72.96 23.30 -8.83
N GLU A 374 73.09 23.25 -7.52
CA GLU A 374 74.29 23.69 -6.79
C GLU A 374 75.53 22.86 -7.17
N GLN A 375 75.36 21.52 -7.28
CA GLN A 375 76.42 20.61 -7.74
C GLN A 375 76.82 20.89 -9.20
N LEU A 376 75.87 21.22 -10.06
CA LEU A 376 76.13 21.54 -11.45
C LEU A 376 76.88 22.88 -11.59
N GLU A 377 76.54 23.88 -10.78
CA GLU A 377 77.24 25.14 -10.72
C GLU A 377 78.69 24.95 -10.24
N GLU A 378 78.90 24.14 -9.21
CA GLU A 378 80.24 23.79 -8.72
C GLU A 378 81.11 23.08 -9.78
N GLN A 379 80.48 22.07 -10.47
CA GLN A 379 81.15 21.40 -11.59
C GLN A 379 81.50 22.36 -12.76
N ARG A 380 80.60 23.30 -13.08
CA ARG A 380 80.83 24.31 -14.10
C ARG A 380 82.01 25.20 -13.72
N ASP A 381 82.09 25.67 -12.47
CA ASP A 381 83.17 26.54 -12.01
C ASP A 381 84.52 25.79 -11.97
N GLN A 382 84.52 24.46 -11.62
CA GLN A 382 85.68 23.60 -11.73
C GLN A 382 86.19 23.45 -13.18
N LEU A 383 85.22 23.27 -14.12
CA LEU A 383 85.56 23.19 -15.56
C LEU A 383 86.09 24.47 -16.11
N ILE A 384 85.60 25.64 -15.68
CA ILE A 384 86.13 26.95 -16.06
C ILE A 384 87.56 27.12 -15.54
N GLU A 385 87.83 26.79 -14.28
CA GLU A 385 89.16 26.85 -13.69
C GLU A 385 90.10 25.89 -14.42
N LEU A 386 89.72 24.68 -14.71
CA LEU A 386 90.52 23.67 -15.46
C LEU A 386 90.79 24.18 -16.90
N SER A 387 89.79 24.79 -17.55
CA SER A 387 89.99 25.43 -18.86
C SER A 387 91.05 26.55 -18.84
N HIS A 388 90.99 27.38 -17.80
CA HIS A 388 91.96 28.44 -17.65
C HIS A 388 93.40 27.92 -17.41
N GLN A 389 93.53 26.89 -16.57
CA GLN A 389 94.81 26.18 -16.37
C GLN A 389 95.33 25.53 -17.66
N LEU A 390 94.40 24.91 -18.49
CA LEU A 390 94.76 24.32 -19.76
C LEU A 390 95.22 25.39 -20.78
N GLU A 391 94.58 26.60 -20.80
CA GLU A 391 94.97 27.75 -21.62
C GLU A 391 96.36 28.26 -21.21
N GLU A 392 96.54 28.42 -19.90
CA GLU A 392 97.89 28.86 -19.37
C GLU A 392 98.96 27.81 -19.71
N ALA A 393 98.74 26.54 -19.51
CA ALA A 393 99.64 25.48 -19.86
C ALA A 393 99.91 25.40 -21.39
N THR A 394 98.90 25.64 -22.19
CA THR A 394 99.02 25.69 -23.66
C THR A 394 99.79 26.88 -24.09
N HIS A 395 99.53 28.07 -23.49
CA HIS A 395 100.30 29.27 -23.72
C HIS A 395 101.74 29.11 -23.30
N ALA A 396 102.05 28.60 -22.11
CA ALA A 396 103.36 28.29 -21.68
C ALA A 396 104.11 27.31 -22.63
N LYS A 397 103.44 26.34 -23.11
CA LYS A 397 103.95 25.35 -24.10
C LYS A 397 104.27 26.03 -25.46
N LEU A 398 103.39 26.93 -25.95
CA LEU A 398 103.64 27.73 -27.13
C LEU A 398 104.83 28.66 -26.93
N VAL A 399 104.90 29.37 -25.86
CA VAL A 399 106.10 30.25 -25.52
C VAL A 399 107.38 29.40 -25.46
N PHE A 400 107.34 28.25 -24.83
CA PHE A 400 108.45 27.31 -24.78
C PHE A 400 108.87 26.86 -26.14
N PHE A 401 107.97 26.42 -27.00
CA PHE A 401 108.30 26.07 -28.41
C PHE A 401 108.79 27.23 -29.26
N THR A 402 108.22 28.46 -29.01
CA THR A 402 108.70 29.66 -29.71
C THR A 402 110.09 29.99 -29.30
N ASN A 403 110.42 29.94 -28.03
CA ASN A 403 111.80 30.24 -27.49
C ASN A 403 112.79 29.14 -27.96
N ILE A 404 112.42 27.87 -27.89
CA ILE A 404 113.24 26.79 -28.45
C ILE A 404 113.45 26.94 -29.95
N SER A 405 112.40 27.29 -30.69
CA SER A 405 112.55 27.57 -32.16
C SER A 405 113.45 28.77 -32.47
N HIS A 406 113.44 29.79 -31.58
CA HIS A 406 114.30 30.94 -31.63
C HIS A 406 115.74 30.49 -31.33
N ASP A 407 115.99 29.77 -30.18
CA ASP A 407 117.28 29.31 -29.75
C ASP A 407 117.92 28.27 -30.74
N PHE A 408 117.12 27.48 -31.41
CA PHE A 408 117.61 26.62 -32.48
C PHE A 408 117.90 27.42 -33.80
N ARG A 409 117.21 28.50 -34.08
CA ARG A 409 117.45 29.31 -35.28
C ARG A 409 118.72 30.11 -35.17
N THR A 410 119.17 30.55 -34.03
CA THR A 410 120.41 31.34 -33.79
C THR A 410 121.68 30.52 -34.09
N PRO A 411 121.88 29.25 -33.69
CA PRO A 411 123.03 28.48 -34.05
C PRO A 411 122.96 27.93 -35.56
N LEU A 412 121.75 27.73 -36.11
CA LEU A 412 121.59 27.31 -37.46
C LEU A 412 121.87 28.37 -38.53
N THR A 413 121.69 29.65 -38.17
CA THR A 413 122.06 30.82 -38.99
C THR A 413 123.61 31.05 -38.98
N LEU A 414 124.25 30.62 -37.88
CA LEU A 414 125.77 30.74 -37.74
C LEU A 414 126.47 29.57 -38.48
N VAL A 415 125.78 28.48 -38.86
CA VAL A 415 126.42 27.36 -39.57
C VAL A 415 126.13 27.36 -41.09
N ALA A 416 125.22 28.26 -41.52
CA ALA A 416 124.84 28.32 -42.95
C ALA A 416 125.37 29.49 -43.70
N ASP A 417 126.40 30.13 -43.27
CA ASP A 417 127.06 31.13 -44.08
C ASP A 417 128.43 30.57 -44.57
N PRO A 418 128.50 30.22 -45.76
CA PRO A 418 129.68 29.71 -46.41
C PRO A 418 130.41 30.73 -47.26
N VAL A 419 131.51 30.57 -47.22
CA VAL A 419 132.45 30.93 -48.19
C VAL A 419 131.94 31.34 -49.57
N GLU A 420 132.34 32.49 -49.89
CA GLU A 420 132.24 33.33 -51.05
C GLU A 420 130.97 34.04 -51.22
#